data_1f9c16ab9db5b39fa68e9e76d5e7c376
#
_entry.id   1f9c16ab9db5b39fa68e9e76d5e7c376
#
_cell.length_a   1.000
_cell.length_b   1.000
_cell.length_c   1.000
_cell.angle_alpha   90.00
_cell.angle_beta   90.00
_cell.angle_gamma   90.00
#
_symmetry.space_group_name_H-M   'P 1'
#
loop_
_entity.id
_entity.type
_entity.pdbx_description
1 polymer ?
#
loop_
_entity_poly.entity_id
_entity_poly.type
_entity_poly.pdbx_seq_one_letter_code
_entity_poly.pdbx_strand_id
1 'polypeptide(L)'
;MLLPSLTGKRLIRHLLIATIAAVASPGISLAGGNEVNFSLTDNPGRWFDTGNTIAGTRSLVVAAPGVEVKFSGDSNTVHTRTSVIFPTGAVGMPFNTSPRKGGDSVILKTPGLYVFTCSIHPYMFGAVIVDDPKTTGLDLGNSISLINGITVPSSSDLATRLLRTFFIATNPGNWQNYASSARWHVTYPNVDVRVDSGVVNLPTVLNARYGNDVTLEPLGNPGVPAVGEIWVATQFEMTSGKSKPGTISALDGTSWQVTRKVALPSINMNNAHNMWADRDQNIIYATQWFDSKMAVYNRKTGALIRNVSVGEAPAHVMTRTDTDQLHVTNNGDTRTDSVMELAPLATGVERRIDIGRGNAHAHWMSHDGKNMVTPNVFTGDTTQYSFSSNSIESILPASTPFGHPIATGMMPDASKYYVANLLDSTMTVINMNTHAVIKRINLIANYNPVTGAISGPAGALPIQTPVSPNGKNMVTANMLTGTITVIDTRPGLTTTDTVVAMLACDPGCHGVQYGAKQGGGYYAYVTSKFSNRLLVVDPDPNGDGNPSDASIAGKVGLFASAGTQSDATVSGNRGMGGQGILPIPIVYNGWVQNLPASWKSQLTAAQQNPAQ
;
A
#
# COMPACT_ATOMS: atom_id res chain seq x y z
N MET A 1 26.57 -4.03 -1.29
CA MET A 1 26.99 -5.21 -0.51
C MET A 1 26.18 -6.40 -1.02
N LEU A 2 26.85 -7.37 -1.60
CA LEU A 2 26.28 -8.49 -2.35
C LEU A 2 25.34 -9.35 -1.49
N LEU A 3 24.18 -9.70 -2.04
CA LEU A 3 23.31 -10.74 -1.52
C LEU A 3 24.09 -12.06 -1.38
N PRO A 4 23.87 -12.87 -0.32
CA PRO A 4 24.51 -14.18 -0.25
C PRO A 4 24.03 -15.05 -1.43
N SER A 5 25.00 -15.59 -2.14
CA SER A 5 24.82 -16.51 -3.26
C SER A 5 24.05 -17.74 -2.81
N LEU A 6 22.89 -17.99 -3.41
CA LEU A 6 22.22 -19.28 -3.37
C LEU A 6 22.98 -20.25 -4.26
N THR A 7 23.92 -20.96 -3.67
CA THR A 7 24.57 -22.10 -4.32
C THR A 7 23.57 -23.23 -4.51
N GLY A 8 23.40 -23.62 -5.77
CA GLY A 8 22.54 -24.70 -6.17
C GLY A 8 22.91 -26.02 -5.51
N LYS A 9 21.95 -26.65 -4.86
CA LYS A 9 22.01 -28.07 -4.51
C LYS A 9 21.24 -28.89 -5.53
N ARG A 10 21.97 -29.79 -6.18
CA ARG A 10 21.46 -30.77 -7.13
C ARG A 10 20.35 -31.65 -6.50
N LEU A 11 19.25 -31.77 -7.22
CA LEU A 11 18.18 -32.73 -6.91
C LEU A 11 18.70 -34.15 -7.08
N ILE A 12 18.77 -34.93 -6.00
CA ILE A 12 18.92 -36.38 -6.06
C ILE A 12 17.50 -36.95 -6.05
N ARG A 13 17.15 -37.62 -7.15
CA ARG A 13 15.93 -38.42 -7.24
C ARG A 13 16.14 -39.72 -6.43
N HIS A 14 15.39 -39.86 -5.33
CA HIS A 14 15.14 -41.18 -4.74
C HIS A 14 13.63 -41.46 -4.73
N LEU A 15 13.24 -42.43 -5.50
CA LEU A 15 11.93 -43.07 -5.52
C LEU A 15 11.82 -43.92 -4.26
N LEU A 16 11.08 -43.48 -3.26
CA LEU A 16 10.64 -44.35 -2.15
C LEU A 16 9.13 -44.53 -2.28
N ILE A 17 8.70 -45.75 -2.62
CA ILE A 17 7.32 -46.19 -2.52
C ILE A 17 7.06 -46.45 -1.03
N ALA A 18 6.34 -45.53 -0.37
CA ALA A 18 5.82 -45.74 0.98
C ALA A 18 4.31 -45.90 0.90
N THR A 19 3.84 -47.03 1.41
CA THR A 19 2.43 -47.39 1.61
C THR A 19 1.81 -46.37 2.56
N ILE A 20 0.89 -45.53 2.07
CA ILE A 20 0.21 -44.52 2.88
C ILE A 20 -0.96 -45.16 3.60
N ALA A 21 -0.82 -45.30 4.93
CA ALA A 21 -1.98 -45.44 5.82
C ALA A 21 -2.69 -44.09 5.84
N ALA A 22 -3.95 -44.04 5.42
CA ALA A 22 -4.79 -42.86 5.47
C ALA A 22 -5.01 -42.44 6.94
N VAL A 23 -4.20 -41.48 7.42
CA VAL A 23 -4.52 -40.73 8.61
C VAL A 23 -5.48 -39.64 8.16
N ALA A 24 -6.73 -39.72 8.57
CA ALA A 24 -7.72 -38.65 8.36
C ALA A 24 -7.20 -37.35 9.00
N SER A 25 -6.68 -36.47 8.17
CA SER A 25 -6.41 -35.07 8.59
C SER A 25 -7.72 -34.43 9.03
N PRO A 26 -7.74 -33.56 10.06
CA PRO A 26 -8.94 -32.78 10.40
C PRO A 26 -9.28 -31.92 9.18
N GLY A 27 -10.28 -32.39 8.41
CA GLY A 27 -10.62 -31.85 7.11
C GLY A 27 -11.13 -30.42 7.21
N ILE A 28 -10.70 -29.58 6.30
CA ILE A 28 -11.45 -28.37 5.97
C ILE A 28 -12.80 -28.85 5.45
N SER A 29 -13.86 -28.56 6.20
CA SER A 29 -15.22 -28.91 5.80
C SER A 29 -15.63 -28.08 4.59
N LEU A 30 -16.11 -28.73 3.54
CA LEU A 30 -16.83 -28.05 2.46
C LEU A 30 -18.01 -27.28 3.08
N ALA A 31 -18.20 -26.04 2.65
CA ALA A 31 -19.42 -25.32 3.00
C ALA A 31 -20.62 -26.14 2.52
N GLY A 32 -21.46 -26.58 3.46
CA GLY A 32 -22.53 -27.55 3.21
C GLY A 32 -23.75 -26.99 2.45
N GLY A 33 -23.55 -26.12 1.46
CA GLY A 33 -24.60 -25.53 0.65
C GLY A 33 -24.10 -24.99 -0.67
N ASN A 34 -25.05 -24.67 -1.57
CA ASN A 34 -24.76 -24.04 -2.86
C ASN A 34 -24.43 -22.53 -2.72
N GLU A 35 -24.24 -22.03 -1.51
CA GLU A 35 -24.07 -20.62 -1.20
C GLU A 35 -22.96 -20.39 -0.17
N VAL A 36 -22.15 -19.37 -0.40
CA VAL A 36 -21.13 -18.85 0.52
C VAL A 36 -21.36 -17.37 0.72
N ASN A 37 -21.32 -16.93 1.98
CA ASN A 37 -21.48 -15.53 2.33
C ASN A 37 -20.16 -14.95 2.85
N PHE A 38 -19.68 -13.87 2.21
CA PHE A 38 -18.67 -12.99 2.77
C PHE A 38 -19.32 -11.73 3.33
N SER A 39 -19.09 -11.44 4.60
CA SER A 39 -19.37 -10.13 5.18
C SER A 39 -18.16 -9.23 5.02
N LEU A 40 -18.30 -8.13 4.28
CA LEU A 40 -17.23 -7.14 4.14
C LEU A 40 -17.28 -6.22 5.35
N THR A 41 -16.19 -6.20 6.11
CA THR A 41 -16.09 -5.41 7.33
C THR A 41 -14.85 -4.53 7.32
N ASP A 42 -14.85 -3.47 8.15
CA ASP A 42 -13.69 -2.59 8.34
C ASP A 42 -12.74 -3.10 9.44
N ASN A 43 -12.98 -4.31 9.96
CA ASN A 43 -12.19 -4.87 11.04
C ASN A 43 -10.90 -5.52 10.52
N PRO A 44 -9.73 -5.16 11.07
CA PRO A 44 -8.46 -5.70 10.65
C PRO A 44 -8.41 -7.23 10.67
N GLY A 45 -8.02 -7.84 9.55
CA GLY A 45 -7.94 -9.30 9.40
C GLY A 45 -9.30 -10.02 9.27
N ARG A 46 -10.41 -9.28 9.22
CA ARG A 46 -11.76 -9.83 8.99
C ARG A 46 -12.46 -9.14 7.82
N TRP A 47 -11.72 -8.68 6.85
CA TRP A 47 -12.25 -7.84 5.78
C TRP A 47 -13.24 -8.53 4.85
N PHE A 48 -13.01 -9.82 4.55
CA PHE A 48 -13.95 -10.72 3.87
C PHE A 48 -14.26 -11.86 4.84
N ASP A 49 -15.15 -11.63 5.79
CA ASP A 49 -15.41 -12.54 6.90
C ASP A 49 -16.45 -13.60 6.51
N THR A 50 -16.08 -14.87 6.55
CA THR A 50 -16.98 -16.01 6.33
C THR A 50 -17.69 -16.47 7.60
N GLY A 51 -17.37 -15.91 8.77
CA GLY A 51 -17.82 -16.41 10.07
C GLY A 51 -16.96 -17.56 10.61
N ASN A 52 -16.26 -18.29 9.77
CA ASN A 52 -15.43 -19.45 10.12
C ASN A 52 -13.93 -19.12 10.10
N THR A 53 -13.15 -19.85 10.88
CA THR A 53 -11.69 -19.67 10.91
C THR A 53 -11.00 -20.92 10.38
N ILE A 54 -10.13 -20.73 9.37
CA ILE A 54 -9.29 -21.78 8.79
C ILE A 54 -7.83 -21.31 8.91
N ALA A 55 -7.00 -22.03 9.65
CA ALA A 55 -5.60 -21.69 9.87
C ALA A 55 -5.36 -20.23 10.28
N GLY A 56 -6.22 -19.68 11.12
CA GLY A 56 -6.13 -18.31 11.62
C GLY A 56 -6.75 -17.24 10.72
N THR A 57 -7.10 -17.54 9.47
CA THR A 57 -7.84 -16.62 8.60
C THR A 57 -9.34 -16.90 8.62
N ARG A 58 -10.14 -15.84 8.52
CA ARG A 58 -11.60 -15.91 8.35
C ARG A 58 -12.02 -15.59 6.91
N SER A 59 -11.07 -15.36 6.04
CA SER A 59 -11.28 -14.91 4.67
C SER A 59 -11.11 -16.02 3.62
N LEU A 60 -11.13 -17.28 4.04
CA LEU A 60 -11.00 -18.46 3.17
C LEU A 60 -12.19 -19.39 3.34
N VAL A 61 -12.69 -19.91 2.23
CA VAL A 61 -13.73 -20.95 2.21
C VAL A 61 -13.45 -21.95 1.10
N VAL A 62 -13.89 -23.19 1.30
CA VAL A 62 -13.89 -24.25 0.28
C VAL A 62 -15.33 -24.60 -0.06
N ALA A 63 -15.66 -24.70 -1.35
CA ALA A 63 -17.01 -24.94 -1.81
C ALA A 63 -17.02 -25.80 -3.10
N ALA A 64 -18.16 -26.45 -3.37
CA ALA A 64 -18.33 -27.26 -4.59
C ALA A 64 -18.53 -26.38 -5.85
N PRO A 65 -18.26 -26.89 -7.06
CA PRO A 65 -18.57 -26.20 -8.30
C PRO A 65 -20.05 -25.80 -8.43
N GLY A 66 -20.31 -24.57 -8.87
CA GLY A 66 -21.65 -24.00 -8.98
C GLY A 66 -22.07 -23.20 -7.75
N VAL A 67 -21.19 -23.03 -6.77
CA VAL A 67 -21.44 -22.21 -5.58
C VAL A 67 -21.76 -20.76 -5.96
N GLU A 68 -22.80 -20.20 -5.33
CA GLU A 68 -23.06 -18.76 -5.36
C GLU A 68 -22.30 -18.10 -4.22
N VAL A 69 -21.36 -17.23 -4.53
CA VAL A 69 -20.64 -16.39 -3.56
C VAL A 69 -21.37 -15.07 -3.44
N LYS A 70 -21.95 -14.83 -2.27
CA LYS A 70 -22.64 -13.59 -1.93
C LYS A 70 -21.75 -12.69 -1.09
N PHE A 71 -21.77 -11.40 -1.39
CA PHE A 71 -21.02 -10.39 -0.67
C PHE A 71 -22.01 -9.46 0.04
N SER A 72 -22.14 -9.60 1.34
CA SER A 72 -22.88 -8.66 2.18
C SER A 72 -21.91 -7.57 2.69
N GLY A 73 -22.43 -6.38 2.95
CA GLY A 73 -21.68 -5.33 3.63
C GLY A 73 -22.50 -4.83 4.79
N ASP A 74 -21.93 -4.84 5.98
CA ASP A 74 -22.50 -4.19 7.15
C ASP A 74 -21.76 -2.89 7.49
N SER A 75 -20.73 -2.57 6.73
CA SER A 75 -19.90 -1.41 6.98
C SER A 75 -20.58 -0.11 6.56
N ASN A 76 -20.22 0.96 7.23
CA ASN A 76 -20.59 2.30 6.82
C ASN A 76 -19.79 2.79 5.61
N THR A 77 -18.84 1.97 5.13
CA THR A 77 -17.87 2.27 4.09
C THR A 77 -18.24 1.54 2.80
N VAL A 78 -17.93 2.14 1.67
CA VAL A 78 -18.06 1.50 0.36
C VAL A 78 -16.89 0.56 0.08
N HIS A 79 -17.18 -0.58 -0.54
CA HIS A 79 -16.20 -1.56 -0.98
C HIS A 79 -16.45 -1.99 -2.41
N THR A 80 -15.41 -2.48 -3.09
CA THR A 80 -15.55 -3.23 -4.34
C THR A 80 -15.43 -4.73 -4.08
N ARG A 81 -15.85 -5.53 -5.04
CA ARG A 81 -15.65 -6.98 -5.12
C ARG A 81 -14.95 -7.23 -6.44
N THR A 82 -13.66 -7.36 -6.38
CA THR A 82 -12.80 -7.45 -7.55
C THR A 82 -12.02 -8.75 -7.48
N SER A 83 -12.25 -9.67 -8.42
CA SER A 83 -11.42 -10.87 -8.53
C SER A 83 -10.05 -10.50 -9.07
N VAL A 84 -9.00 -10.80 -8.32
CA VAL A 84 -7.62 -10.54 -8.73
C VAL A 84 -6.90 -11.79 -9.21
N ILE A 85 -7.33 -12.96 -8.74
CA ILE A 85 -6.83 -14.27 -9.14
C ILE A 85 -8.04 -15.19 -9.42
N PHE A 86 -7.99 -15.94 -10.51
CA PHE A 86 -9.02 -16.92 -10.88
C PHE A 86 -8.43 -18.02 -11.78
N PRO A 87 -9.05 -19.21 -11.85
CA PRO A 87 -8.61 -20.26 -12.76
C PRO A 87 -8.66 -19.76 -14.21
N THR A 88 -7.63 -20.05 -14.98
CA THR A 88 -7.58 -19.66 -16.40
C THR A 88 -8.77 -20.23 -17.16
N GLY A 89 -9.47 -19.38 -17.89
CA GLY A 89 -10.67 -19.75 -18.65
C GLY A 89 -11.96 -19.85 -17.82
N ALA A 90 -11.95 -19.46 -16.55
CA ALA A 90 -13.16 -19.47 -15.73
C ALA A 90 -14.21 -18.49 -16.28
N VAL A 91 -15.44 -19.02 -16.48
CA VAL A 91 -16.57 -18.24 -17.03
C VAL A 91 -17.00 -17.16 -16.04
N GLY A 92 -17.23 -15.96 -16.54
CA GLY A 92 -17.63 -14.79 -15.74
C GLY A 92 -16.49 -14.10 -15.01
N MET A 93 -15.23 -14.46 -15.32
CA MET A 93 -14.05 -13.80 -14.75
C MET A 93 -13.35 -12.91 -15.81
N PRO A 94 -12.74 -11.79 -15.38
CA PRO A 94 -12.74 -11.26 -14.03
C PRO A 94 -14.09 -10.66 -13.62
N PHE A 95 -14.49 -10.92 -12.37
CA PHE A 95 -15.65 -10.29 -11.74
C PHE A 95 -15.19 -9.00 -11.04
N ASN A 96 -15.86 -7.90 -11.33
CA ASN A 96 -15.52 -6.58 -10.76
C ASN A 96 -16.78 -5.73 -10.58
N THR A 97 -16.88 -5.03 -9.44
CA THR A 97 -18.00 -4.19 -9.11
C THR A 97 -17.58 -2.75 -8.84
N SER A 98 -18.49 -1.81 -9.08
CA SER A 98 -18.31 -0.45 -8.58
C SER A 98 -18.36 -0.40 -7.06
N PRO A 99 -17.79 0.65 -6.42
CA PRO A 99 -17.89 0.87 -4.98
C PRO A 99 -19.34 0.94 -4.49
N ARG A 100 -19.68 0.11 -3.49
CA ARG A 100 -21.02 0.10 -2.87
C ARG A 100 -21.00 -0.56 -1.49
N LYS A 101 -22.06 -0.36 -0.70
CA LYS A 101 -22.15 -0.85 0.70
C LYS A 101 -22.62 -2.30 0.83
N GLY A 102 -23.02 -2.96 -0.20
CA GLY A 102 -23.47 -4.37 -0.13
C GLY A 102 -23.99 -4.92 -1.44
N GLY A 103 -24.42 -6.17 -1.39
CA GLY A 103 -25.34 -6.75 -2.34
C GLY A 103 -24.81 -7.11 -3.72
N ASP A 104 -23.77 -7.97 -3.79
CA ASP A 104 -23.35 -8.59 -5.05
C ASP A 104 -23.26 -10.09 -4.88
N SER A 105 -23.37 -10.83 -5.98
CA SER A 105 -23.05 -12.25 -6.00
C SER A 105 -22.40 -12.66 -7.32
N VAL A 106 -21.68 -13.78 -7.27
CA VAL A 106 -21.10 -14.42 -8.44
C VAL A 106 -21.17 -15.93 -8.30
N ILE A 107 -21.46 -16.63 -9.38
CA ILE A 107 -21.50 -18.10 -9.40
C ILE A 107 -20.17 -18.63 -9.95
N LEU A 108 -19.47 -19.43 -9.12
CA LEU A 108 -18.18 -20.04 -9.45
C LEU A 108 -18.37 -21.50 -9.87
N LYS A 109 -18.10 -21.80 -11.15
CA LYS A 109 -18.34 -23.14 -11.73
C LYS A 109 -17.06 -23.92 -11.99
N THR A 110 -15.97 -23.25 -12.27
CA THR A 110 -14.69 -23.89 -12.63
C THR A 110 -13.91 -24.21 -11.35
N PRO A 111 -13.48 -25.47 -11.12
CA PRO A 111 -12.61 -25.79 -10.00
C PRO A 111 -11.31 -24.99 -10.02
N GLY A 112 -10.88 -24.52 -8.84
CA GLY A 112 -9.65 -23.78 -8.66
C GLY A 112 -9.74 -22.64 -7.65
N LEU A 113 -8.66 -21.89 -7.54
CA LEU A 113 -8.50 -20.78 -6.61
C LEU A 113 -9.05 -19.47 -7.18
N TYR A 114 -9.95 -18.86 -6.43
CA TYR A 114 -10.43 -17.49 -6.67
C TYR A 114 -10.04 -16.61 -5.50
N VAL A 115 -9.42 -15.45 -5.79
CA VAL A 115 -9.11 -14.44 -4.77
C VAL A 115 -9.76 -13.13 -5.16
N PHE A 116 -10.47 -12.56 -4.21
CA PHE A 116 -11.12 -11.25 -4.32
C PHE A 116 -10.39 -10.24 -3.48
N THR A 117 -10.45 -8.98 -3.88
CA THR A 117 -9.98 -7.84 -3.11
C THR A 117 -10.99 -6.70 -3.17
N CYS A 118 -10.85 -5.77 -2.24
CA CYS A 118 -11.43 -4.45 -2.39
C CYS A 118 -10.41 -3.55 -3.10
N SER A 119 -10.73 -3.03 -4.30
CA SER A 119 -9.82 -2.17 -5.06
C SER A 119 -9.58 -0.80 -4.41
N ILE A 120 -10.49 -0.36 -3.52
CA ILE A 120 -10.29 0.81 -2.68
C ILE A 120 -9.29 0.48 -1.56
N HIS A 121 -9.39 -0.72 -0.97
CA HIS A 121 -8.58 -1.19 0.15
C HIS A 121 -7.79 -2.44 -0.29
N PRO A 122 -6.72 -2.31 -1.07
CA PRO A 122 -6.11 -3.43 -1.82
C PRO A 122 -5.45 -4.51 -0.94
N TYR A 123 -5.44 -4.35 0.36
CA TYR A 123 -5.00 -5.35 1.34
C TYR A 123 -6.17 -6.19 1.92
N MET A 124 -7.40 -5.84 1.61
CA MET A 124 -8.59 -6.62 2.01
C MET A 124 -8.78 -7.77 1.03
N PHE A 125 -8.50 -8.99 1.46
CA PHE A 125 -8.59 -10.18 0.63
C PHE A 125 -9.62 -11.17 1.16
N GLY A 126 -10.31 -11.85 0.21
CA GLY A 126 -11.11 -13.03 0.43
C GLY A 126 -10.78 -14.10 -0.60
N ALA A 127 -10.82 -15.37 -0.24
CA ALA A 127 -10.52 -16.48 -1.16
C ALA A 127 -11.60 -17.57 -1.11
N VAL A 128 -11.90 -18.12 -2.28
CA VAL A 128 -12.72 -19.32 -2.45
C VAL A 128 -11.91 -20.35 -3.22
N ILE A 129 -11.79 -21.54 -2.66
CA ILE A 129 -11.32 -22.69 -3.39
C ILE A 129 -12.58 -23.46 -3.85
N VAL A 130 -12.81 -23.49 -5.15
CA VAL A 130 -13.85 -24.33 -5.75
C VAL A 130 -13.24 -25.70 -5.99
N ASP A 131 -13.70 -26.68 -5.23
CA ASP A 131 -13.15 -28.02 -5.19
C ASP A 131 -14.09 -29.05 -5.81
N ASP A 132 -13.61 -29.82 -6.80
CA ASP A 132 -14.35 -30.95 -7.32
C ASP A 132 -14.14 -32.15 -6.38
N PRO A 133 -15.17 -32.63 -5.67
CA PRO A 133 -15.02 -33.73 -4.70
C PRO A 133 -14.60 -35.07 -5.33
N LYS A 134 -14.52 -35.14 -6.66
CA LYS A 134 -14.03 -36.32 -7.38
C LYS A 134 -12.52 -36.31 -7.58
N THR A 135 -11.84 -35.21 -7.30
CA THR A 135 -10.39 -35.07 -7.39
C THR A 135 -9.73 -35.26 -6.02
N THR A 136 -8.44 -35.62 -6.03
CA THR A 136 -7.66 -35.72 -4.78
C THR A 136 -6.97 -34.40 -4.51
N GLY A 137 -7.08 -33.88 -3.27
CA GLY A 137 -6.55 -32.58 -2.86
C GLY A 137 -7.43 -31.43 -3.33
N LEU A 138 -7.36 -30.29 -2.63
CA LEU A 138 -8.14 -29.11 -2.98
C LEU A 138 -7.66 -28.49 -4.29
N ASP A 139 -8.56 -28.26 -5.23
CA ASP A 139 -8.21 -27.76 -6.55
C ASP A 139 -7.75 -26.30 -6.50
N LEU A 140 -6.52 -26.02 -6.90
CA LEU A 140 -6.04 -24.66 -7.16
C LEU A 140 -6.12 -24.28 -8.66
N GLY A 141 -6.47 -25.25 -9.51
CA GLY A 141 -6.49 -25.15 -10.97
C GLY A 141 -5.13 -25.49 -11.59
N ASN A 142 -5.08 -25.78 -12.90
CA ASN A 142 -3.83 -26.04 -13.61
C ASN A 142 -3.04 -24.76 -13.84
N SER A 143 -3.75 -23.65 -14.12
CA SER A 143 -3.15 -22.33 -14.24
C SER A 143 -4.09 -21.29 -13.66
N ILE A 144 -3.50 -20.24 -13.14
CA ILE A 144 -4.20 -19.07 -12.64
C ILE A 144 -3.97 -17.88 -13.55
N SER A 145 -5.01 -17.09 -13.74
CA SER A 145 -4.96 -15.78 -14.38
C SER A 145 -5.10 -14.68 -13.34
N LEU A 146 -4.33 -13.62 -13.51
CA LEU A 146 -4.48 -12.39 -12.77
C LEU A 146 -5.32 -11.40 -13.58
N ILE A 147 -5.97 -10.48 -12.89
CA ILE A 147 -6.85 -9.48 -13.51
C ILE A 147 -6.13 -8.60 -14.57
N ASN A 148 -4.82 -8.41 -14.44
CA ASN A 148 -3.99 -7.68 -15.40
C ASN A 148 -3.57 -8.49 -16.63
N GLY A 149 -4.09 -9.73 -16.78
CA GLY A 149 -3.83 -10.60 -17.93
C GLY A 149 -2.63 -11.53 -17.81
N ILE A 150 -1.85 -11.45 -16.72
CA ILE A 150 -0.78 -12.41 -16.47
C ILE A 150 -1.39 -13.78 -16.19
N THR A 151 -0.89 -14.83 -16.86
CA THR A 151 -1.29 -16.21 -16.63
C THR A 151 -0.05 -17.04 -16.30
N VAL A 152 -0.13 -17.84 -15.25
CA VAL A 152 0.98 -18.69 -14.79
C VAL A 152 0.46 -20.05 -14.31
N PRO A 153 1.30 -21.13 -14.33
CA PRO A 153 0.99 -22.37 -13.66
C PRO A 153 0.68 -22.17 -12.18
N SER A 154 -0.23 -22.93 -11.61
CA SER A 154 -0.61 -22.80 -10.20
C SER A 154 0.51 -23.19 -9.22
N SER A 155 1.54 -23.93 -9.68
CA SER A 155 2.77 -24.21 -8.92
C SER A 155 3.87 -23.17 -9.07
N SER A 156 3.68 -22.13 -9.88
CA SER A 156 4.68 -21.09 -10.17
C SER A 156 5.11 -20.29 -8.94
N ASP A 157 6.22 -19.57 -9.04
CA ASP A 157 6.67 -18.67 -7.97
C ASP A 157 5.63 -17.58 -7.68
N LEU A 158 5.08 -16.95 -8.70
CA LEU A 158 4.07 -15.90 -8.52
C LEU A 158 2.83 -16.43 -7.79
N ALA A 159 2.29 -17.59 -8.20
CA ALA A 159 1.12 -18.18 -7.57
C ALA A 159 1.36 -18.47 -6.09
N THR A 160 2.47 -19.13 -5.76
CA THR A 160 2.82 -19.47 -4.38
C THR A 160 3.16 -18.26 -3.53
N ARG A 161 3.77 -17.22 -4.10
CA ARG A 161 4.03 -15.93 -3.43
C ARG A 161 2.73 -15.19 -3.09
N LEU A 162 1.78 -15.19 -4.01
CA LEU A 162 0.44 -14.61 -3.77
C LEU A 162 -0.31 -15.36 -2.67
N LEU A 163 -0.27 -16.70 -2.66
CA LEU A 163 -0.84 -17.51 -1.58
C LEU A 163 -0.21 -17.20 -0.22
N ARG A 164 1.14 -17.11 -0.17
CA ARG A 164 1.82 -16.69 1.07
C ARG A 164 1.37 -15.31 1.53
N THR A 165 1.31 -14.35 0.64
CA THR A 165 0.86 -12.98 0.95
C THR A 165 -0.57 -12.95 1.46
N PHE A 166 -1.47 -13.75 0.87
CA PHE A 166 -2.84 -13.91 1.34
C PHE A 166 -2.88 -14.36 2.81
N PHE A 167 -2.17 -15.41 3.17
CA PHE A 167 -2.14 -15.92 4.55
C PHE A 167 -1.45 -14.94 5.52
N ILE A 168 -0.46 -14.19 5.06
CA ILE A 168 0.14 -13.11 5.87
C ILE A 168 -0.90 -12.03 6.16
N ALA A 169 -1.56 -11.52 5.14
CA ALA A 169 -2.45 -10.37 5.24
C ALA A 169 -3.76 -10.68 5.99
N THR A 170 -4.33 -11.87 5.78
CA THR A 170 -5.66 -12.23 6.30
C THR A 170 -5.64 -12.88 7.68
N ASN A 171 -4.47 -13.22 8.22
CA ASN A 171 -4.32 -13.76 9.56
C ASN A 171 -3.70 -12.73 10.50
N PRO A 172 -4.53 -12.01 11.30
CA PRO A 172 -4.01 -11.00 12.22
C PRO A 172 -3.03 -11.56 13.26
N GLY A 173 -3.13 -12.82 13.62
CA GLY A 173 -2.19 -13.50 14.52
C GLY A 173 -0.76 -13.51 13.99
N ASN A 174 -0.59 -13.41 12.67
CA ASN A 174 0.73 -13.38 12.04
C ASN A 174 1.44 -12.03 12.21
N TRP A 175 0.72 -10.91 12.22
CA TRP A 175 1.33 -9.58 12.16
C TRP A 175 1.00 -8.67 13.36
N GLN A 176 0.01 -8.99 14.19
CA GLN A 176 -0.36 -8.18 15.36
C GLN A 176 0.68 -8.22 16.51
N ASN A 177 1.58 -9.16 16.53
CA ASN A 177 2.55 -9.35 17.61
C ASN A 177 3.98 -8.91 17.26
N TYR A 178 4.17 -8.15 16.21
CA TYR A 178 5.48 -7.67 15.78
C TYR A 178 6.22 -6.77 16.75
N ALA A 179 5.55 -6.29 17.74
CA ALA A 179 6.14 -5.39 18.71
C ALA A 179 7.26 -6.01 19.54
N SER A 180 7.11 -7.27 19.87
CA SER A 180 8.01 -7.97 20.78
C SER A 180 8.92 -8.98 20.08
N SER A 181 8.72 -9.20 18.77
CA SER A 181 9.46 -10.22 18.02
C SER A 181 9.84 -9.73 16.63
N ALA A 182 11.12 -9.88 16.29
CA ALA A 182 11.60 -9.70 14.92
C ALA A 182 11.27 -10.90 14.02
N ARG A 183 10.52 -11.86 14.49
CA ARG A 183 10.24 -13.11 13.80
C ARG A 183 8.86 -13.63 14.16
N TRP A 184 8.09 -14.12 13.17
CA TRP A 184 6.82 -14.81 13.36
C TRP A 184 6.61 -15.89 12.30
N HIS A 185 5.84 -16.93 12.69
CA HIS A 185 5.50 -18.03 11.80
C HIS A 185 4.28 -17.69 10.95
N VAL A 186 4.37 -17.95 9.66
CA VAL A 186 3.19 -17.90 8.79
C VAL A 186 2.41 -19.20 8.98
N THR A 187 1.15 -19.09 9.35
CA THR A 187 0.26 -20.24 9.54
C THR A 187 -0.46 -20.55 8.24
N TYR A 188 -0.36 -21.79 7.77
CA TYR A 188 -1.07 -22.31 6.62
C TYR A 188 -2.00 -23.46 7.03
N PRO A 189 -3.13 -23.69 6.31
CA PRO A 189 -3.92 -24.90 6.51
C PRO A 189 -3.10 -26.12 6.11
N ASN A 190 -3.09 -27.15 6.97
CA ASN A 190 -2.42 -28.41 6.66
C ASN A 190 -3.30 -29.27 5.75
N VAL A 191 -3.23 -29.00 4.45
CA VAL A 191 -4.04 -29.65 3.43
C VAL A 191 -3.20 -29.98 2.20
N ASP A 192 -3.61 -31.02 1.49
CA ASP A 192 -3.11 -31.30 0.17
C ASP A 192 -3.88 -30.48 -0.85
N VAL A 193 -3.16 -29.87 -1.79
CA VAL A 193 -3.71 -29.07 -2.88
C VAL A 193 -3.30 -29.68 -4.22
N ARG A 194 -4.20 -29.62 -5.19
CA ARG A 194 -3.97 -30.02 -6.58
C ARG A 194 -3.54 -28.77 -7.36
N VAL A 195 -2.36 -28.86 -7.94
CA VAL A 195 -1.76 -27.86 -8.85
C VAL A 195 -1.46 -28.51 -10.21
N ASP A 196 -0.98 -27.72 -11.16
CA ASP A 196 -0.59 -28.21 -12.51
C ASP A 196 0.37 -29.42 -12.50
N SER A 197 1.26 -29.48 -11.52
CA SER A 197 2.28 -30.52 -11.38
C SER A 197 1.85 -31.73 -10.55
N GLY A 198 0.61 -31.75 -10.05
CA GLY A 198 0.04 -32.86 -9.25
C GLY A 198 -0.47 -32.44 -7.88
N VAL A 199 -0.57 -33.39 -6.96
CA VAL A 199 -1.03 -33.13 -5.58
C VAL A 199 0.17 -32.92 -4.68
N VAL A 200 0.15 -31.80 -3.92
CA VAL A 200 1.24 -31.40 -3.02
C VAL A 200 0.66 -30.92 -1.69
N ASN A 201 1.40 -31.09 -0.60
CA ASN A 201 1.01 -30.53 0.69
C ASN A 201 1.35 -29.04 0.74
N LEU A 202 0.34 -28.19 0.98
CA LEU A 202 0.46 -26.74 0.91
C LEU A 202 1.53 -26.15 1.84
N PRO A 203 1.53 -26.44 3.16
CA PRO A 203 2.59 -25.97 4.05
C PRO A 203 3.99 -26.42 3.63
N THR A 204 4.12 -27.67 3.20
CA THR A 204 5.41 -28.23 2.78
C THR A 204 6.00 -27.44 1.62
N VAL A 205 5.21 -27.16 0.59
CA VAL A 205 5.67 -26.41 -0.58
C VAL A 205 6.01 -24.96 -0.24
N LEU A 206 5.12 -24.27 0.50
CA LEU A 206 5.33 -22.86 0.84
C LEU A 206 6.53 -22.68 1.78
N ASN A 207 6.68 -23.57 2.77
CA ASN A 207 7.80 -23.53 3.69
C ASN A 207 9.14 -23.89 3.03
N ALA A 208 9.14 -24.86 2.12
CA ALA A 208 10.34 -25.21 1.36
C ALA A 208 10.81 -24.06 0.46
N ARG A 209 9.88 -23.25 -0.06
CA ARG A 209 10.18 -22.17 -0.99
C ARG A 209 10.55 -20.84 -0.28
N TYR A 210 9.87 -20.50 0.79
CA TYR A 210 9.98 -19.19 1.45
C TYR A 210 10.46 -19.26 2.91
N GLY A 211 10.69 -20.45 3.46
CA GLY A 211 10.91 -20.67 4.88
C GLY A 211 9.62 -20.57 5.71
N ASN A 212 9.68 -21.10 6.93
CA ASN A 212 8.54 -21.14 7.85
C ASN A 212 8.20 -19.78 8.45
N ASP A 213 9.18 -18.87 8.45
CA ASP A 213 9.11 -17.62 9.16
C ASP A 213 9.23 -16.41 8.23
N VAL A 214 8.67 -15.31 8.70
CA VAL A 214 9.08 -13.96 8.29
C VAL A 214 10.00 -13.43 9.38
N THR A 215 11.24 -13.15 9.00
CA THR A 215 12.23 -12.54 9.88
C THR A 215 12.46 -11.10 9.47
N LEU A 216 12.35 -10.19 10.42
CA LEU A 216 12.64 -8.78 10.21
C LEU A 216 14.08 -8.50 10.62
N GLU A 217 14.75 -7.66 9.85
CA GLU A 217 16.08 -7.15 10.22
C GLU A 217 16.04 -6.43 11.56
N PRO A 218 17.13 -6.39 12.33
CA PRO A 218 17.19 -5.67 13.60
C PRO A 218 16.82 -4.17 13.44
N LEU A 219 16.29 -3.58 14.51
CA LEU A 219 16.13 -2.13 14.60
C LEU A 219 17.50 -1.46 14.72
N GLY A 220 17.63 -0.29 14.10
CA GLY A 220 18.82 0.54 14.16
C GLY A 220 18.50 1.94 13.66
N ASN A 221 18.91 2.95 14.40
CA ASN A 221 18.71 4.33 14.00
C ASN A 221 19.66 4.72 12.87
N PRO A 222 19.24 5.60 11.95
CA PRO A 222 20.16 6.24 11.01
C PRO A 222 21.31 6.95 11.72
N GLY A 223 22.50 6.88 11.13
CA GLY A 223 23.70 7.53 11.68
C GLY A 223 23.67 9.06 11.60
N VAL A 224 22.89 9.61 10.66
CA VAL A 224 22.66 11.06 10.52
C VAL A 224 21.23 11.35 10.93
N PRO A 225 20.97 12.33 11.82
CA PRO A 225 19.63 12.70 12.19
C PRO A 225 18.82 13.27 11.01
N ALA A 226 17.50 13.20 11.12
CA ALA A 226 16.59 13.98 10.27
C ALA A 226 16.35 15.38 10.86
N VAL A 227 15.73 16.25 10.07
CA VAL A 227 15.24 17.55 10.55
C VAL A 227 13.77 17.41 10.93
N GLY A 228 13.43 17.84 12.16
CA GLY A 228 12.06 17.93 12.62
C GLY A 228 11.41 16.63 13.05
N GLU A 229 10.20 16.38 12.60
CA GLU A 229 9.34 15.26 13.03
C GLU A 229 8.93 14.39 11.86
N ILE A 230 8.72 13.11 12.09
CA ILE A 230 8.15 12.18 11.12
C ILE A 230 6.82 11.65 11.69
N TRP A 231 5.72 12.00 11.04
CA TRP A 231 4.38 11.57 11.41
C TRP A 231 3.98 10.35 10.58
N VAL A 232 3.53 9.28 11.24
CA VAL A 232 3.14 8.02 10.60
C VAL A 232 1.72 7.66 11.01
N ALA A 233 0.84 7.43 10.05
CA ALA A 233 -0.47 6.84 10.30
C ALA A 233 -0.29 5.37 10.69
N THR A 234 -0.39 5.06 11.98
CA THR A 234 -0.34 3.70 12.52
C THR A 234 -1.76 3.13 12.54
N GLN A 235 -2.17 2.62 11.38
CA GLN A 235 -3.48 2.00 11.20
C GLN A 235 -3.61 0.81 12.14
N PHE A 236 -4.75 0.44 12.56
CA PHE A 236 -5.02 -0.76 13.34
C PHE A 236 -4.37 -0.81 14.73
N GLU A 237 -3.63 0.20 15.16
CA GLU A 237 -3.14 0.24 16.53
C GLU A 237 -4.32 0.38 17.51
N MET A 238 -4.45 -0.60 18.40
CA MET A 238 -5.61 -0.68 19.29
C MET A 238 -5.59 0.46 20.31
N THR A 239 -6.73 1.14 20.43
CA THR A 239 -6.95 2.19 21.42
C THR A 239 -8.20 1.90 22.25
N SER A 240 -8.18 2.33 23.51
CA SER A 240 -9.28 2.11 24.43
C SER A 240 -10.58 2.77 23.94
N GLY A 241 -11.69 2.04 24.03
CA GLY A 241 -13.03 2.54 23.74
C GLY A 241 -13.36 2.73 22.27
N LYS A 242 -12.51 2.27 21.33
CA LYS A 242 -12.76 2.41 19.89
C LYS A 242 -13.10 1.08 19.23
N SER A 243 -14.14 1.08 18.41
CA SER A 243 -14.52 -0.08 17.60
C SER A 243 -13.64 -0.23 16.35
N LYS A 244 -13.09 0.88 15.86
CA LYS A 244 -12.18 0.91 14.71
C LYS A 244 -10.82 1.45 15.20
N PRO A 245 -9.77 0.64 15.22
CA PRO A 245 -8.48 1.03 15.76
C PRO A 245 -7.72 1.97 14.81
N GLY A 246 -6.79 2.72 15.36
CA GLY A 246 -5.86 3.56 14.63
C GLY A 246 -5.33 4.69 15.49
N THR A 247 -4.06 5.02 15.29
CA THR A 247 -3.38 6.18 15.86
C THR A 247 -2.57 6.87 14.80
N ILE A 248 -2.00 8.01 15.14
CA ILE A 248 -0.92 8.65 14.38
C ILE A 248 0.26 8.81 15.32
N SER A 249 1.42 8.32 14.90
CA SER A 249 2.66 8.35 15.68
C SER A 249 3.56 9.46 15.18
N ALA A 250 4.06 10.31 16.09
CA ALA A 250 5.10 11.27 15.80
C ALA A 250 6.43 10.79 16.34
N LEU A 251 7.45 10.76 15.47
CA LEU A 251 8.83 10.49 15.83
C LEU A 251 9.62 11.80 15.78
N ASP A 252 10.49 11.99 16.74
CA ASP A 252 11.50 13.04 16.67
C ASP A 252 12.64 12.61 15.75
N GLY A 253 12.96 13.45 14.76
CA GLY A 253 13.96 13.12 13.73
C GLY A 253 15.40 13.11 14.22
N THR A 254 15.68 13.66 15.42
CA THR A 254 17.01 13.65 16.01
C THR A 254 17.25 12.41 16.84
N SER A 255 16.31 12.09 17.70
CA SER A 255 16.42 10.95 18.63
C SER A 255 15.87 9.64 18.07
N TRP A 256 15.08 9.71 17.00
CA TRP A 256 14.36 8.58 16.42
C TRP A 256 13.40 7.88 17.40
N GLN A 257 12.90 8.63 18.38
CA GLN A 257 11.96 8.13 19.38
C GLN A 257 10.53 8.60 19.07
N VAL A 258 9.56 7.74 19.34
CA VAL A 258 8.15 8.14 19.31
C VAL A 258 7.86 9.08 20.47
N THR A 259 7.60 10.33 20.16
CA THR A 259 7.31 11.37 21.17
C THR A 259 5.82 11.52 21.45
N ARG A 260 4.98 11.16 20.48
CA ARG A 260 3.53 11.29 20.60
C ARG A 260 2.77 10.21 19.85
N LYS A 261 1.67 9.76 20.45
CA LYS A 261 0.60 8.96 19.85
C LYS A 261 -0.70 9.76 19.90
N VAL A 262 -1.26 10.06 18.74
CA VAL A 262 -2.53 10.79 18.61
C VAL A 262 -3.62 9.78 18.27
N ALA A 263 -4.57 9.59 19.17
CA ALA A 263 -5.69 8.65 19.01
C ALA A 263 -7.03 9.35 18.77
N LEU A 264 -7.16 10.62 19.08
CA LEU A 264 -8.38 11.44 18.96
C LEU A 264 -9.60 10.75 19.58
N PRO A 265 -9.65 10.56 20.93
CA PRO A 265 -10.64 9.72 21.59
C PRO A 265 -12.08 10.22 21.44
N SER A 266 -12.28 11.51 21.16
CA SER A 266 -13.60 12.12 20.96
C SER A 266 -14.25 11.78 19.61
N ILE A 267 -13.50 11.19 18.68
CA ILE A 267 -13.99 10.75 17.37
C ILE A 267 -13.56 9.32 17.10
N ASN A 268 -14.23 8.66 16.18
CA ASN A 268 -13.82 7.34 15.73
C ASN A 268 -12.74 7.49 14.64
N MET A 269 -11.53 7.93 15.03
CA MET A 269 -10.42 8.00 14.09
C MET A 269 -10.05 6.60 13.64
N ASN A 270 -10.31 6.33 12.39
CA ASN A 270 -10.30 5.02 11.83
C ASN A 270 -9.40 5.00 10.61
N ASN A 271 -8.36 4.17 10.67
CA ASN A 271 -7.51 3.89 9.53
C ASN A 271 -7.04 5.18 8.83
N ALA A 272 -6.41 6.09 9.58
CA ALA A 272 -5.81 7.30 9.01
C ALA A 272 -4.96 6.92 7.79
N HIS A 273 -5.29 7.49 6.61
CA HIS A 273 -4.72 7.03 5.34
C HIS A 273 -3.56 7.91 4.88
N ASN A 274 -3.80 9.20 4.76
CA ASN A 274 -2.81 10.17 4.32
C ASN A 274 -2.87 11.42 5.20
N MET A 275 -1.79 12.17 5.24
CA MET A 275 -1.67 13.38 6.04
C MET A 275 -0.98 14.47 5.25
N TRP A 276 -1.34 15.72 5.57
CA TRP A 276 -0.65 16.92 5.16
C TRP A 276 -0.70 17.96 6.27
N ALA A 277 0.04 19.08 6.15
CA ALA A 277 0.02 20.15 7.13
C ALA A 277 -0.36 21.49 6.47
N ASP A 278 -0.81 22.43 7.31
CA ASP A 278 -0.98 23.83 6.94
C ASP A 278 0.37 24.49 6.63
N ARG A 279 0.33 25.67 6.02
CA ARG A 279 1.52 26.44 5.66
C ARG A 279 2.45 26.71 6.84
N ASP A 280 1.89 26.93 8.02
CA ASP A 280 2.65 27.23 9.23
C ASP A 280 3.16 25.99 9.96
N GLN A 281 2.81 24.79 9.48
CA GLN A 281 3.18 23.51 10.08
C GLN A 281 2.70 23.34 11.53
N ASN A 282 1.57 23.95 11.88
CA ASN A 282 0.96 23.89 13.21
C ASN A 282 -0.23 22.94 13.28
N ILE A 283 -0.87 22.69 12.15
CA ILE A 283 -2.06 21.87 12.02
C ILE A 283 -1.78 20.70 11.09
N ILE A 284 -2.25 19.52 11.46
CA ILE A 284 -2.19 18.34 10.61
C ILE A 284 -3.60 17.96 10.20
N TYR A 285 -3.75 17.65 8.92
CA TYR A 285 -4.94 17.09 8.29
C TYR A 285 -4.72 15.58 8.09
N ALA A 286 -5.65 14.74 8.52
CA ALA A 286 -5.55 13.29 8.37
C ALA A 286 -6.86 12.74 7.82
N THR A 287 -6.81 12.15 6.62
CA THR A 287 -7.97 11.50 6.01
C THR A 287 -8.30 10.20 6.74
N GLN A 288 -9.60 9.95 6.94
CA GLN A 288 -10.11 8.76 7.63
C GLN A 288 -10.79 7.85 6.61
N TRP A 289 -10.06 6.88 6.12
CA TRP A 289 -10.48 6.09 4.96
C TRP A 289 -11.76 5.29 5.16
N PHE A 290 -12.00 4.78 6.37
CA PHE A 290 -13.24 4.07 6.71
C PHE A 290 -14.32 4.96 7.34
N ASP A 291 -14.22 6.28 7.17
CA ASP A 291 -15.20 7.21 7.69
C ASP A 291 -15.18 8.51 6.87
N SER A 292 -15.96 8.72 5.90
CA SER A 292 -16.10 9.87 4.98
C SER A 292 -15.70 11.25 5.57
N LYS A 293 -14.62 11.30 6.34
CA LYS A 293 -14.17 12.46 7.12
C LYS A 293 -12.67 12.67 7.07
N MET A 294 -12.26 13.86 7.45
CA MET A 294 -10.89 14.27 7.68
C MET A 294 -10.76 14.87 9.09
N ALA A 295 -9.85 14.36 9.89
CA ALA A 295 -9.50 14.93 11.18
C ALA A 295 -8.54 16.11 10.98
N VAL A 296 -8.77 17.20 11.72
CA VAL A 296 -7.91 18.38 11.78
C VAL A 296 -7.48 18.53 13.23
N TYR A 297 -6.19 18.47 13.50
CA TYR A 297 -5.67 18.51 14.86
C TYR A 297 -4.41 19.36 14.99
N ASN A 298 -4.18 19.84 16.20
CA ASN A 298 -2.99 20.61 16.52
C ASN A 298 -1.76 19.71 16.60
N ARG A 299 -0.73 20.00 15.83
CA ARG A 299 0.51 19.22 15.78
C ARG A 299 1.22 19.13 17.13
N LYS A 300 1.33 20.24 17.85
CA LYS A 300 2.07 20.28 19.12
C LYS A 300 1.38 19.58 20.28
N THR A 301 0.05 19.61 20.31
CA THR A 301 -0.73 19.07 21.43
C THR A 301 -1.40 17.74 21.11
N GLY A 302 -1.61 17.41 19.83
CA GLY A 302 -2.43 16.28 19.38
C GLY A 302 -3.94 16.55 19.51
N ALA A 303 -4.37 17.71 19.99
CA ALA A 303 -5.77 18.00 20.27
C ALA A 303 -6.58 18.15 18.98
N LEU A 304 -7.73 17.50 18.93
CA LEU A 304 -8.69 17.64 17.85
C LEU A 304 -9.20 19.09 17.77
N ILE A 305 -9.14 19.68 16.58
CA ILE A 305 -9.69 20.99 16.28
C ILE A 305 -11.08 20.81 15.64
N ARG A 306 -11.18 19.94 14.62
CA ARG A 306 -12.44 19.63 13.96
C ARG A 306 -12.38 18.28 13.24
N ASN A 307 -13.54 17.73 12.94
CA ASN A 307 -13.71 16.51 12.15
C ASN A 307 -14.64 16.84 10.98
N VAL A 308 -14.07 17.02 9.78
CA VAL A 308 -14.76 17.59 8.62
C VAL A 308 -15.26 16.45 7.72
N SER A 309 -16.52 16.53 7.30
CA SER A 309 -17.06 15.63 6.28
C SER A 309 -16.51 16.02 4.91
N VAL A 310 -15.93 15.06 4.19
CA VAL A 310 -15.26 15.31 2.90
C VAL A 310 -15.82 14.46 1.75
N GLY A 311 -16.01 13.18 1.91
CA GLY A 311 -16.55 12.30 0.87
C GLY A 311 -16.22 10.85 1.16
N GLU A 312 -16.71 9.93 0.34
CA GLU A 312 -16.57 8.48 0.55
C GLU A 312 -15.11 8.03 0.39
N ALA A 313 -14.63 7.28 1.38
CA ALA A 313 -13.26 6.75 1.44
C ALA A 313 -12.20 7.81 1.06
N PRO A 314 -12.07 8.91 1.82
CA PRO A 314 -11.11 9.97 1.50
C PRO A 314 -9.69 9.42 1.57
N ALA A 315 -8.97 9.53 0.45
CA ALA A 315 -7.64 8.95 0.30
C ALA A 315 -6.55 9.96 0.66
N HIS A 316 -6.25 10.91 -0.21
CA HIS A 316 -5.17 11.86 0.02
C HIS A 316 -5.69 13.26 0.33
N VAL A 317 -4.88 14.00 1.09
CA VAL A 317 -5.06 15.43 1.34
C VAL A 317 -3.76 16.15 1.06
N MET A 318 -3.84 17.33 0.45
CA MET A 318 -2.69 18.19 0.16
C MET A 318 -3.16 19.65 0.09
N THR A 319 -2.30 20.59 0.45
CA THR A 319 -2.58 22.02 0.29
C THR A 319 -2.00 22.56 -1.00
N ARG A 320 -2.61 23.58 -1.55
CA ARG A 320 -2.02 24.38 -2.63
C ARG A 320 -0.92 25.28 -2.07
N THR A 321 0.16 25.42 -2.80
CA THR A 321 1.31 26.24 -2.38
C THR A 321 1.04 27.72 -2.36
N ASP A 322 0.15 28.21 -3.23
CA ASP A 322 -0.20 29.63 -3.38
C ASP A 322 -1.28 30.10 -2.39
N THR A 323 -2.33 29.30 -2.18
CA THR A 323 -3.53 29.70 -1.42
C THR A 323 -3.68 29.03 -0.06
N ASP A 324 -2.96 27.93 0.20
CA ASP A 324 -3.15 27.05 1.35
C ASP A 324 -4.54 26.37 1.43
N GLN A 325 -5.32 26.42 0.35
CA GLN A 325 -6.56 25.65 0.22
C GLN A 325 -6.25 24.16 0.20
N LEU A 326 -7.11 23.38 0.84
CA LEU A 326 -6.95 21.92 0.90
C LEU A 326 -7.71 21.26 -0.24
N HIS A 327 -7.13 20.18 -0.75
CA HIS A 327 -7.78 19.29 -1.68
C HIS A 327 -7.78 17.89 -1.10
N VAL A 328 -8.96 17.24 -1.13
CA VAL A 328 -9.15 15.87 -0.64
C VAL A 328 -9.70 15.03 -1.78
N THR A 329 -8.97 13.99 -2.16
CA THR A 329 -9.43 12.99 -3.13
C THR A 329 -10.27 11.93 -2.43
N ASN A 330 -11.43 11.60 -2.99
CA ASN A 330 -12.39 10.65 -2.41
C ASN A 330 -12.46 9.40 -3.28
N ASN A 331 -11.71 8.38 -2.91
CA ASN A 331 -11.54 7.16 -3.70
C ASN A 331 -12.82 6.30 -3.78
N GLY A 332 -13.70 6.41 -2.80
CA GLY A 332 -15.01 5.76 -2.81
C GLY A 332 -16.08 6.51 -3.62
N ASP A 333 -15.83 7.74 -4.04
CA ASP A 333 -16.79 8.56 -4.76
C ASP A 333 -16.73 8.27 -6.26
N THR A 334 -17.83 7.77 -6.80
CA THR A 334 -17.95 7.39 -8.23
C THR A 334 -18.32 8.55 -9.15
N ARG A 335 -18.61 9.73 -8.60
CA ARG A 335 -18.94 10.93 -9.38
C ARG A 335 -17.69 11.54 -9.98
N THR A 336 -17.85 12.29 -11.06
CA THR A 336 -16.74 12.99 -11.73
C THR A 336 -16.17 14.12 -10.88
N ASP A 337 -16.94 14.66 -9.93
CA ASP A 337 -16.55 15.68 -8.96
C ASP A 337 -16.00 15.07 -7.65
N SER A 338 -15.12 14.08 -7.76
CA SER A 338 -14.61 13.27 -6.64
C SER A 338 -13.51 13.95 -5.81
N VAL A 339 -13.06 15.15 -6.17
CA VAL A 339 -12.11 15.96 -5.38
C VAL A 339 -12.84 17.08 -4.67
N MET A 340 -12.60 17.21 -3.35
CA MET A 340 -13.19 18.28 -2.55
C MET A 340 -12.15 19.34 -2.24
N GLU A 341 -12.49 20.61 -2.50
CA GLU A 341 -11.70 21.78 -2.13
C GLU A 341 -12.28 22.42 -0.87
N LEU A 342 -11.40 22.68 0.09
CA LEU A 342 -11.75 23.32 1.36
C LEU A 342 -10.91 24.59 1.56
N ALA A 343 -11.51 25.55 2.23
CA ALA A 343 -10.82 26.74 2.69
C ALA A 343 -9.61 26.40 3.59
N PRO A 344 -8.60 27.27 3.66
CA PRO A 344 -7.47 27.11 4.57
C PRO A 344 -7.90 26.74 5.98
N LEU A 345 -7.12 25.91 6.66
CA LEU A 345 -7.40 25.36 7.99
C LEU A 345 -8.69 24.50 8.03
N ALA A 346 -9.18 24.06 6.88
CA ALA A 346 -10.41 23.29 6.72
C ALA A 346 -11.64 23.96 7.40
N THR A 347 -11.74 25.28 7.31
CA THR A 347 -12.81 26.06 7.96
C THR A 347 -14.16 25.90 7.29
N GLY A 348 -14.20 25.46 6.04
CA GLY A 348 -15.41 25.16 5.28
C GLY A 348 -15.10 24.48 3.97
N VAL A 349 -16.08 23.77 3.41
CA VAL A 349 -16.04 23.27 2.05
C VAL A 349 -16.34 24.42 1.10
N GLU A 350 -15.49 24.64 0.11
CA GLU A 350 -15.68 25.67 -0.89
C GLU A 350 -16.38 25.15 -2.13
N ARG A 351 -15.92 24.00 -2.65
CA ARG A 351 -16.53 23.37 -3.82
C ARG A 351 -16.11 21.92 -3.98
N ARG A 352 -16.71 21.25 -4.94
CA ARG A 352 -16.23 20.00 -5.51
C ARG A 352 -15.65 20.28 -6.90
N ILE A 353 -14.53 19.66 -7.20
CA ILE A 353 -13.81 19.83 -8.46
C ILE A 353 -14.18 18.65 -9.36
N ASP A 354 -14.73 18.97 -10.52
CA ASP A 354 -14.97 17.98 -11.58
C ASP A 354 -13.66 17.68 -12.29
N ILE A 355 -13.20 16.44 -12.15
CA ILE A 355 -11.98 15.92 -12.80
C ILE A 355 -12.29 15.00 -13.97
N GLY A 356 -13.57 14.90 -14.37
CA GLY A 356 -14.06 14.07 -15.47
C GLY A 356 -14.08 12.58 -15.17
N ARG A 357 -13.69 12.17 -13.99
CA ARG A 357 -13.61 10.77 -13.55
C ARG A 357 -13.98 10.66 -12.08
N GLY A 358 -14.53 9.51 -11.70
CA GLY A 358 -14.69 9.14 -10.30
C GLY A 358 -13.46 8.44 -9.74
N ASN A 359 -13.50 8.19 -8.43
CA ASN A 359 -12.53 7.36 -7.73
C ASN A 359 -11.08 7.88 -7.76
N ALA A 360 -10.90 9.19 -7.66
CA ALA A 360 -9.58 9.78 -7.46
C ALA A 360 -8.94 9.24 -6.17
N HIS A 361 -7.69 8.75 -6.25
CA HIS A 361 -7.01 8.22 -5.06
C HIS A 361 -5.95 9.17 -4.52
N ALA A 362 -4.81 9.26 -5.18
CA ALA A 362 -3.78 10.25 -4.84
C ALA A 362 -3.98 11.54 -5.63
N HIS A 363 -3.25 12.56 -5.26
CA HIS A 363 -3.04 13.72 -6.11
C HIS A 363 -1.72 14.38 -5.75
N TRP A 364 -1.21 15.22 -6.65
CA TRP A 364 -0.07 16.06 -6.42
C TRP A 364 -0.30 17.45 -6.99
N MET A 365 0.10 18.48 -6.25
CA MET A 365 0.02 19.87 -6.69
C MET A 365 1.35 20.30 -7.30
N SER A 366 1.31 21.14 -8.33
CA SER A 366 2.50 21.81 -8.83
C SER A 366 3.06 22.78 -7.80
N HIS A 367 4.37 23.05 -7.89
CA HIS A 367 5.07 23.94 -6.97
C HIS A 367 4.53 25.38 -6.93
N ASP A 368 3.89 25.81 -8.00
CA ASP A 368 3.26 27.12 -8.13
C ASP A 368 1.75 27.15 -7.80
N GLY A 369 1.20 26.01 -7.39
CA GLY A 369 -0.22 25.85 -7.05
C GLY A 369 -1.19 25.88 -8.23
N LYS A 370 -0.71 25.91 -9.49
CA LYS A 370 -1.59 26.09 -10.65
C LYS A 370 -2.19 24.82 -11.20
N ASN A 371 -1.54 23.68 -10.97
CA ASN A 371 -1.97 22.40 -11.52
C ASN A 371 -2.08 21.33 -10.44
N MET A 372 -3.02 20.43 -10.66
CA MET A 372 -3.18 19.18 -9.90
C MET A 372 -3.16 18.00 -10.88
N VAL A 373 -2.48 16.93 -10.50
CA VAL A 373 -2.57 15.63 -11.18
C VAL A 373 -3.16 14.60 -10.23
N THR A 374 -4.06 13.74 -10.73
CA THR A 374 -4.69 12.69 -9.93
C THR A 374 -4.92 11.43 -10.75
N PRO A 375 -4.52 10.25 -10.23
CA PRO A 375 -4.86 8.97 -10.84
C PRO A 375 -6.31 8.59 -10.52
N ASN A 376 -6.99 8.00 -11.50
CA ASN A 376 -8.37 7.54 -11.44
C ASN A 376 -8.38 6.01 -11.47
N VAL A 377 -8.55 5.40 -10.30
CA VAL A 377 -8.22 3.98 -10.05
C VAL A 377 -8.96 3.03 -10.98
N PHE A 378 -10.26 3.26 -11.24
CA PHE A 378 -11.10 2.29 -11.96
C PHE A 378 -11.16 2.51 -13.46
N THR A 379 -10.72 3.67 -13.95
CA THR A 379 -10.69 3.96 -15.39
C THR A 379 -9.32 3.75 -16.02
N GLY A 380 -8.27 3.53 -15.18
CA GLY A 380 -6.92 3.28 -15.67
C GLY A 380 -6.23 4.51 -16.25
N ASP A 381 -6.74 5.71 -15.94
CA ASP A 381 -6.23 6.97 -16.47
C ASP A 381 -5.80 7.93 -15.34
N THR A 382 -5.29 9.09 -15.74
CA THR A 382 -4.92 10.18 -14.83
C THR A 382 -5.43 11.49 -15.39
N THR A 383 -5.93 12.35 -14.52
CA THR A 383 -6.41 13.70 -14.87
C THR A 383 -5.37 14.74 -14.49
N GLN A 384 -5.10 15.65 -15.42
CA GLN A 384 -4.43 16.92 -15.15
C GLN A 384 -5.47 18.04 -15.15
N TYR A 385 -5.52 18.78 -14.05
CA TYR A 385 -6.46 19.88 -13.82
C TYR A 385 -5.72 21.18 -13.60
N SER A 386 -6.17 22.26 -14.23
CA SER A 386 -5.63 23.60 -14.06
C SER A 386 -6.53 24.45 -13.19
N PHE A 387 -5.97 24.99 -12.11
CA PHE A 387 -6.64 25.97 -11.26
C PHE A 387 -6.70 27.37 -11.93
N SER A 388 -5.78 27.68 -12.86
CA SER A 388 -5.77 28.94 -13.57
C SER A 388 -6.95 29.09 -14.53
N SER A 389 -7.27 28.03 -15.28
CA SER A 389 -8.43 27.98 -16.18
C SER A 389 -9.68 27.39 -15.52
N ASN A 390 -9.52 26.81 -14.33
CA ASN A 390 -10.56 26.06 -13.61
C ASN A 390 -11.17 24.94 -14.44
N SER A 391 -10.32 24.18 -15.14
CA SER A 391 -10.74 23.15 -16.09
C SER A 391 -9.76 21.98 -16.18
N ILE A 392 -10.24 20.86 -16.69
CA ILE A 392 -9.42 19.71 -17.06
C ILE A 392 -8.58 20.09 -18.28
N GLU A 393 -7.27 19.90 -18.19
CA GLU A 393 -6.35 20.06 -19.31
C GLU A 393 -6.18 18.77 -20.09
N SER A 394 -6.10 17.63 -19.41
CA SER A 394 -5.98 16.32 -20.05
C SER A 394 -6.49 15.18 -19.18
N ILE A 395 -6.93 14.11 -19.84
CA ILE A 395 -7.14 12.80 -19.24
C ILE A 395 -6.37 11.78 -20.09
N LEU A 396 -5.39 11.11 -19.50
CA LEU A 396 -4.44 10.28 -20.21
C LEU A 396 -4.40 8.85 -19.67
N PRO A 397 -4.33 7.82 -20.53
CA PRO A 397 -4.17 6.44 -20.08
C PRO A 397 -2.87 6.26 -19.28
N ALA A 398 -2.99 5.87 -18.01
CA ALA A 398 -1.85 5.60 -17.14
C ALA A 398 -1.52 4.12 -17.08
N SER A 399 -2.53 3.24 -17.09
CA SER A 399 -2.38 1.80 -16.94
C SER A 399 -3.16 1.02 -18.00
N THR A 400 -3.14 -0.32 -17.89
CA THR A 400 -4.20 -1.15 -18.49
C THR A 400 -5.55 -0.83 -17.84
N PRO A 401 -6.70 -1.24 -18.42
CA PRO A 401 -8.01 -0.98 -17.82
C PRO A 401 -8.17 -1.45 -16.38
N PHE A 402 -7.39 -2.47 -15.97
CA PHE A 402 -7.39 -3.01 -14.61
C PHE A 402 -6.07 -2.77 -13.86
N GLY A 403 -5.20 -1.91 -14.39
CA GLY A 403 -3.88 -1.67 -13.81
C GLY A 403 -3.91 -0.88 -12.51
N HIS A 404 -5.02 -0.24 -12.18
CA HIS A 404 -5.27 0.54 -10.97
C HIS A 404 -4.17 1.59 -10.73
N PRO A 405 -4.13 2.70 -11.46
CA PRO A 405 -3.27 3.82 -11.14
C PRO A 405 -3.66 4.36 -9.77
N ILE A 406 -2.73 4.34 -8.81
CA ILE A 406 -3.07 4.57 -7.40
C ILE A 406 -2.36 5.78 -6.80
N ALA A 407 -1.12 6.05 -7.20
CA ALA A 407 -0.35 7.13 -6.64
C ALA A 407 0.35 7.95 -7.72
N THR A 408 0.70 9.17 -7.38
CA THR A 408 1.42 10.08 -8.27
C THR A 408 2.45 10.88 -7.49
N GLY A 409 3.53 11.26 -8.17
CA GLY A 409 4.54 12.19 -7.72
C GLY A 409 4.99 13.06 -8.89
N MET A 410 5.24 14.33 -8.65
CA MET A 410 5.58 15.32 -9.67
C MET A 410 7.01 15.79 -9.49
N MET A 411 7.71 16.07 -10.58
CA MET A 411 9.00 16.75 -10.53
C MET A 411 8.87 18.11 -9.86
N PRO A 412 9.90 18.56 -9.12
CA PRO A 412 9.86 19.86 -8.41
C PRO A 412 9.64 21.07 -9.32
N ASP A 413 10.00 20.97 -10.61
CA ASP A 413 9.79 21.98 -11.64
C ASP A 413 8.46 21.84 -12.39
N ALA A 414 7.65 20.85 -12.02
CA ALA A 414 6.41 20.49 -12.69
C ALA A 414 6.57 20.12 -14.18
N SER A 415 7.75 19.69 -14.64
CA SER A 415 7.98 19.32 -16.05
C SER A 415 7.31 18.00 -16.43
N LYS A 416 7.26 17.04 -15.51
CA LYS A 416 6.64 15.72 -15.68
C LYS A 416 6.17 15.16 -14.35
N TYR A 417 5.30 14.16 -14.41
CA TYR A 417 4.84 13.40 -13.25
C TYR A 417 4.84 11.90 -13.51
N TYR A 418 4.80 11.15 -12.43
CA TYR A 418 4.85 9.70 -12.43
C TYR A 418 3.58 9.14 -11.82
N VAL A 419 3.06 8.05 -12.38
CA VAL A 419 1.87 7.37 -11.90
C VAL A 419 2.19 5.92 -11.62
N ALA A 420 2.02 5.48 -10.37
CA ALA A 420 2.16 4.08 -9.99
C ALA A 420 0.91 3.30 -10.36
N ASN A 421 1.07 2.23 -11.14
CA ASN A 421 0.00 1.34 -11.56
C ASN A 421 0.09 0.05 -10.76
N LEU A 422 -0.76 -0.06 -9.75
CA LEU A 422 -0.68 -1.09 -8.71
C LEU A 422 -0.66 -2.51 -9.28
N LEU A 423 -1.69 -2.88 -10.04
CA LEU A 423 -1.85 -4.26 -10.53
C LEU A 423 -1.02 -4.57 -11.77
N ASP A 424 -0.62 -3.55 -12.54
CA ASP A 424 0.30 -3.71 -13.67
C ASP A 424 1.76 -3.85 -13.23
N SER A 425 2.08 -3.45 -12.00
CA SER A 425 3.48 -3.33 -11.53
C SER A 425 4.32 -2.47 -12.46
N THR A 426 3.77 -1.35 -12.91
CA THR A 426 4.43 -0.39 -13.79
C THR A 426 4.39 1.03 -13.23
N MET A 427 5.27 1.87 -13.75
CA MET A 427 5.26 3.32 -13.52
C MET A 427 5.08 4.01 -14.87
N THR A 428 4.10 4.90 -14.99
CA THR A 428 3.91 5.71 -16.20
C THR A 428 4.45 7.12 -15.98
N VAL A 429 5.27 7.59 -16.89
CA VAL A 429 5.87 8.93 -16.90
C VAL A 429 5.13 9.79 -17.91
N ILE A 430 4.64 10.94 -17.49
CA ILE A 430 3.81 11.82 -18.32
C ILE A 430 4.38 13.24 -18.30
N ASN A 431 4.49 13.85 -19.47
CA ASN A 431 4.92 15.24 -19.63
C ASN A 431 3.77 16.19 -19.30
N MET A 432 3.99 17.13 -18.39
CA MET A 432 2.98 18.10 -17.96
C MET A 432 2.56 19.07 -19.06
N ASN A 433 3.50 19.50 -19.93
CA ASN A 433 3.26 20.55 -20.90
C ASN A 433 2.68 20.03 -22.23
N THR A 434 3.12 18.83 -22.64
CA THR A 434 2.69 18.23 -23.92
C THR A 434 1.52 17.26 -23.75
N HIS A 435 1.14 16.94 -22.50
CA HIS A 435 0.11 15.96 -22.18
C HIS A 435 0.35 14.61 -22.87
N ALA A 436 1.60 14.14 -22.87
CA ALA A 436 1.98 12.92 -23.53
C ALA A 436 2.65 11.93 -22.59
N VAL A 437 2.37 10.65 -22.76
CA VAL A 437 3.10 9.57 -22.09
C VAL A 437 4.51 9.52 -22.67
N ILE A 438 5.51 9.78 -21.81
CA ILE A 438 6.94 9.72 -22.18
C ILE A 438 7.41 8.27 -22.17
N LYS A 439 7.06 7.53 -21.11
CA LYS A 439 7.61 6.19 -20.86
C LYS A 439 6.68 5.38 -19.94
N ARG A 440 6.70 4.06 -20.11
CA ARG A 440 6.20 3.12 -19.12
C ARG A 440 7.36 2.26 -18.61
N ILE A 441 7.59 2.30 -17.31
CA ILE A 441 8.67 1.56 -16.64
C ILE A 441 8.05 0.27 -16.10
N ASN A 442 8.49 -0.87 -16.61
CA ASN A 442 8.06 -2.16 -16.08
C ASN A 442 8.92 -2.49 -14.84
N LEU A 443 8.32 -2.47 -13.66
CA LEU A 443 9.01 -2.70 -12.40
C LEU A 443 9.32 -4.19 -12.15
N ILE A 444 8.71 -5.10 -12.90
CA ILE A 444 8.92 -6.55 -12.81
C ILE A 444 9.62 -7.13 -14.04
N ALA A 445 10.24 -6.29 -14.87
CA ALA A 445 10.94 -6.73 -16.09
C ALA A 445 12.04 -7.77 -15.82
N ASN A 446 12.65 -7.71 -14.63
CA ASN A 446 13.73 -8.60 -14.21
C ASN A 446 13.26 -9.81 -13.39
N TYR A 447 11.95 -10.02 -13.27
CA TYR A 447 11.36 -11.10 -12.51
C TYR A 447 10.69 -12.12 -13.43
N ASN A 448 11.07 -13.39 -13.29
CA ASN A 448 10.40 -14.48 -13.96
C ASN A 448 9.26 -15.01 -13.06
N PRO A 449 7.98 -14.84 -13.45
CA PRO A 449 6.85 -15.19 -12.58
C PRO A 449 6.66 -16.70 -12.40
N VAL A 450 7.28 -17.53 -13.25
CA VAL A 450 7.19 -19.00 -13.15
C VAL A 450 8.28 -19.55 -12.24
N THR A 451 9.53 -19.18 -12.47
CA THR A 451 10.68 -19.74 -11.74
C THR A 451 11.08 -18.96 -10.49
N GLY A 452 10.66 -17.71 -10.38
CA GLY A 452 11.08 -16.80 -9.31
C GLY A 452 12.49 -16.21 -9.51
N ALA A 453 13.12 -16.45 -10.66
CA ALA A 453 14.43 -15.89 -10.94
C ALA A 453 14.36 -14.36 -11.06
N ILE A 454 15.29 -13.68 -10.40
CA ILE A 454 15.44 -12.22 -10.42
C ILE A 454 16.81 -11.90 -11.01
N SER A 455 16.84 -11.18 -12.13
CA SER A 455 18.08 -10.81 -12.85
C SER A 455 18.49 -9.36 -12.64
N GLY A 456 17.76 -8.60 -11.82
CA GLY A 456 18.00 -7.19 -11.52
C GLY A 456 16.93 -6.61 -10.61
N PRO A 457 16.86 -5.28 -10.47
CA PRO A 457 15.83 -4.65 -9.65
C PRO A 457 14.41 -5.03 -10.09
N ALA A 458 13.56 -5.44 -9.13
CA ALA A 458 12.19 -5.83 -9.37
C ALA A 458 11.26 -5.41 -8.22
N GLY A 459 10.06 -4.95 -8.54
CA GLY A 459 9.07 -4.55 -7.55
C GLY A 459 7.65 -4.74 -8.05
N ALA A 460 6.84 -5.51 -7.33
CA ALA A 460 5.46 -5.77 -7.69
C ALA A 460 4.49 -5.12 -6.71
N LEU A 461 3.38 -4.63 -7.23
CA LEU A 461 2.35 -3.84 -6.52
C LEU A 461 2.93 -2.53 -5.94
N PRO A 462 3.37 -1.57 -6.78
CA PRO A 462 3.82 -0.24 -6.31
C PRO A 462 2.65 0.56 -5.73
N ILE A 463 2.85 1.19 -4.57
CA ILE A 463 1.78 1.92 -3.86
C ILE A 463 1.98 3.43 -3.88
N GLN A 464 3.08 3.93 -3.34
CA GLN A 464 3.36 5.37 -3.30
C GLN A 464 4.67 5.71 -4.00
N THR A 465 4.74 6.91 -4.58
CA THR A 465 5.76 7.22 -5.55
C THR A 465 6.10 8.72 -5.61
N PRO A 466 6.45 9.35 -4.46
CA PRO A 466 6.88 10.73 -4.46
C PRO A 466 8.23 10.87 -5.17
N VAL A 467 8.43 11.97 -5.90
CA VAL A 467 9.74 12.39 -6.38
C VAL A 467 10.48 13.10 -5.26
N SER A 468 11.79 12.93 -5.17
CA SER A 468 12.60 13.65 -4.18
C SER A 468 12.50 15.17 -4.36
N PRO A 469 12.59 15.96 -3.28
CA PRO A 469 12.47 17.42 -3.38
C PRO A 469 13.47 18.06 -4.34
N ASN A 470 14.66 17.46 -4.51
CA ASN A 470 15.68 17.93 -5.47
C ASN A 470 15.53 17.35 -6.89
N GLY A 471 14.49 16.56 -7.15
CA GLY A 471 14.22 16.00 -8.48
C GLY A 471 15.20 14.95 -8.99
N LYS A 472 16.08 14.41 -8.12
CA LYS A 472 17.14 13.48 -8.58
C LYS A 472 16.71 12.02 -8.58
N ASN A 473 15.73 11.66 -7.77
CA ASN A 473 15.26 10.28 -7.66
C ASN A 473 13.79 10.21 -7.27
N MET A 474 13.23 9.04 -7.45
CA MET A 474 11.92 8.65 -6.94
C MET A 474 12.06 7.30 -6.23
N VAL A 475 11.40 7.17 -5.10
CA VAL A 475 11.34 5.92 -4.33
C VAL A 475 9.91 5.41 -4.34
N THR A 476 9.72 4.13 -4.65
CA THR A 476 8.40 3.49 -4.58
C THR A 476 8.44 2.22 -3.72
N ALA A 477 7.42 2.06 -2.88
CA ALA A 477 7.22 0.89 -2.04
C ALA A 477 6.42 -0.16 -2.81
N ASN A 478 6.90 -1.43 -2.82
CA ASN A 478 6.28 -2.53 -3.56
C ASN A 478 5.74 -3.58 -2.60
N MET A 479 4.43 -3.59 -2.44
CA MET A 479 3.76 -4.35 -1.38
C MET A 479 3.91 -5.87 -1.52
N LEU A 480 3.84 -6.41 -2.73
CA LEU A 480 3.88 -7.86 -2.96
C LEU A 480 5.29 -8.42 -2.81
N THR A 481 6.28 -7.76 -3.37
CA THR A 481 7.67 -8.24 -3.33
C THR A 481 8.36 -7.91 -2.02
N GLY A 482 7.80 -7.00 -1.19
CA GLY A 482 8.49 -6.52 0.02
C GLY A 482 9.81 -5.84 -0.36
N THR A 483 9.77 -5.00 -1.41
CA THR A 483 10.93 -4.28 -1.92
C THR A 483 10.65 -2.79 -2.03
N ILE A 484 11.72 -2.03 -2.08
CA ILE A 484 11.70 -0.61 -2.40
C ILE A 484 12.51 -0.46 -3.68
N THR A 485 11.92 0.08 -4.73
CA THR A 485 12.67 0.42 -5.95
C THR A 485 12.98 1.90 -5.99
N VAL A 486 14.20 2.20 -6.46
CA VAL A 486 14.68 3.56 -6.64
C VAL A 486 14.83 3.83 -8.14
N ILE A 487 14.22 4.90 -8.60
CA ILE A 487 14.22 5.33 -10.00
C ILE A 487 15.06 6.60 -10.13
N ASP A 488 15.99 6.62 -11.07
CA ASP A 488 16.76 7.81 -11.42
C ASP A 488 15.88 8.75 -12.25
N THR A 489 15.63 9.95 -11.73
CA THR A 489 14.77 10.94 -12.40
C THR A 489 15.56 12.09 -13.02
N ARG A 490 16.89 12.10 -12.87
CA ARG A 490 17.78 13.14 -13.42
C ARG A 490 17.66 13.20 -14.95
N PRO A 491 17.47 14.38 -15.53
CA PRO A 491 17.28 14.51 -16.98
C PRO A 491 18.59 14.30 -17.76
N GLY A 492 18.47 13.83 -19.00
CA GLY A 492 19.58 13.77 -19.96
C GLY A 492 20.59 12.64 -19.75
N LEU A 493 20.32 11.69 -18.84
CA LEU A 493 21.15 10.52 -18.60
C LEU A 493 20.58 9.28 -19.29
N THR A 494 21.41 8.28 -19.54
CA THR A 494 20.96 6.96 -20.02
C THR A 494 20.11 6.23 -18.98
N THR A 495 20.27 6.56 -17.70
CA THR A 495 19.52 6.05 -16.57
C THR A 495 18.24 6.82 -16.29
N THR A 496 17.97 7.92 -17.01
CA THR A 496 16.76 8.73 -16.82
C THR A 496 15.50 7.86 -16.92
N ASP A 497 14.66 7.97 -15.90
CA ASP A 497 13.40 7.21 -15.79
C ASP A 497 13.61 5.68 -15.87
N THR A 498 14.67 5.19 -15.21
CA THR A 498 14.92 3.75 -15.06
C THR A 498 15.09 3.36 -13.59
N VAL A 499 14.80 2.11 -13.29
CA VAL A 499 15.08 1.53 -11.96
C VAL A 499 16.57 1.32 -11.82
N VAL A 500 17.19 1.91 -10.80
CA VAL A 500 18.65 1.86 -10.57
C VAL A 500 19.03 1.11 -9.31
N ALA A 501 18.10 0.95 -8.36
CA ALA A 501 18.36 0.17 -7.14
C ALA A 501 17.09 -0.55 -6.66
N MET A 502 17.30 -1.62 -5.91
CA MET A 502 16.26 -2.36 -5.19
C MET A 502 16.75 -2.65 -3.78
N LEU A 503 15.94 -2.28 -2.79
CA LEU A 503 16.23 -2.49 -1.38
C LEU A 503 15.19 -3.42 -0.76
N ALA A 504 15.57 -4.15 0.30
CA ALA A 504 14.63 -4.97 1.04
C ALA A 504 13.70 -4.09 1.89
N CYS A 505 12.43 -4.44 1.90
CA CYS A 505 11.40 -3.83 2.75
C CYS A 505 10.79 -4.85 3.68
N ASP A 506 10.15 -4.38 4.74
CA ASP A 506 9.31 -5.22 5.58
C ASP A 506 8.02 -5.63 4.82
N PRO A 507 7.33 -6.71 5.22
CA PRO A 507 6.10 -7.17 4.57
C PRO A 507 5.01 -6.09 4.53
N GLY A 508 4.38 -5.93 3.37
CA GLY A 508 3.33 -4.93 3.17
C GLY A 508 3.86 -3.50 3.04
N CYS A 509 5.04 -3.34 2.46
CA CYS A 509 5.64 -2.06 2.11
C CYS A 509 4.62 -1.12 1.45
N HIS A 510 4.47 0.13 1.94
CA HIS A 510 3.31 0.94 1.55
C HIS A 510 3.59 2.44 1.34
N GLY A 511 3.59 3.24 2.42
CA GLY A 511 3.73 4.68 2.35
C GLY A 511 5.15 5.12 2.07
N VAL A 512 5.33 6.15 1.25
CA VAL A 512 6.63 6.78 0.99
C VAL A 512 6.48 8.29 1.04
N GLN A 513 7.40 8.99 1.72
CA GLN A 513 7.49 10.44 1.70
C GLN A 513 8.91 10.90 2.02
N TYR A 514 9.33 12.03 1.43
CA TYR A 514 10.65 12.60 1.68
C TYR A 514 10.64 13.66 2.77
N GLY A 515 11.71 13.66 3.60
CA GLY A 515 11.99 14.70 4.57
C GLY A 515 13.47 15.08 4.58
N ALA A 516 13.82 16.22 5.15
CA ALA A 516 15.18 16.72 5.18
C ALA A 516 16.08 15.87 6.10
N LYS A 517 17.29 15.58 5.62
CA LYS A 517 18.39 15.01 6.38
C LYS A 517 19.24 16.15 6.95
N GLN A 518 19.70 16.03 8.18
CA GLN A 518 20.59 17.03 8.78
C GLN A 518 21.89 17.17 7.96
N GLY A 519 22.31 18.40 7.75
CA GLY A 519 23.52 18.67 6.98
C GLY A 519 23.34 18.65 5.47
N GLY A 520 22.15 18.28 4.95
CA GLY A 520 21.83 18.30 3.52
C GLY A 520 21.31 16.96 3.00
N GLY A 521 20.70 17.00 1.81
CA GLY A 521 20.05 15.84 1.20
C GLY A 521 18.72 15.49 1.87
N TYR A 522 18.17 14.34 1.51
CA TYR A 522 16.83 13.92 1.94
C TYR A 522 16.82 12.44 2.26
N TYR A 523 16.03 12.06 3.25
CA TYR A 523 15.62 10.69 3.47
C TYR A 523 14.29 10.43 2.78
N ALA A 524 14.11 9.24 2.21
CA ALA A 524 12.80 8.70 1.89
C ALA A 524 12.36 7.76 3.03
N TYR A 525 11.25 8.09 3.65
CA TYR A 525 10.66 7.26 4.70
C TYR A 525 9.68 6.29 4.10
N VAL A 526 9.76 5.02 4.51
CA VAL A 526 8.90 3.97 3.98
C VAL A 526 8.22 3.22 5.11
N THR A 527 6.90 3.11 5.03
CA THR A 527 6.10 2.33 5.99
C THR A 527 5.85 0.91 5.51
N SER A 528 5.40 0.07 6.42
CA SER A 528 4.90 -1.25 6.13
C SER A 528 3.58 -1.51 6.86
N LYS A 529 2.64 -2.16 6.18
CA LYS A 529 1.33 -2.52 6.74
C LYS A 529 1.40 -3.61 7.80
N PHE A 530 2.40 -4.48 7.70
CA PHE A 530 2.50 -5.68 8.51
C PHE A 530 3.74 -5.70 9.41
N SER A 531 4.39 -4.55 9.59
CA SER A 531 5.42 -4.36 10.61
C SER A 531 5.18 -3.07 11.37
N ASN A 532 5.80 -2.97 12.53
CA ASN A 532 5.70 -1.83 13.41
C ASN A 532 6.92 -0.93 13.31
N ARG A 533 7.32 -0.68 12.07
CA ARG A 533 8.59 -0.04 11.77
C ARG A 533 8.44 1.03 10.70
N LEU A 534 9.32 2.01 10.79
CA LEU A 534 9.61 2.98 9.76
C LEU A 534 10.99 2.64 9.18
N LEU A 535 11.05 2.39 7.88
CA LEU A 535 12.31 2.24 7.17
C LEU A 535 12.76 3.64 6.71
N VAL A 536 14.03 3.93 6.96
CA VAL A 536 14.65 5.19 6.53
C VAL A 536 15.63 4.86 5.40
N VAL A 537 15.28 5.28 4.20
CA VAL A 537 16.10 5.10 3.00
C VAL A 537 16.93 6.36 2.77
N ASP A 538 18.23 6.20 2.60
CA ASP A 538 19.08 7.25 2.06
C ASP A 538 19.27 6.98 0.56
N PRO A 539 18.66 7.77 -0.32
CA PRO A 539 18.75 7.55 -1.76
C PRO A 539 20.06 8.03 -2.37
N ASP A 540 20.90 8.74 -1.61
CA ASP A 540 22.16 9.32 -2.04
C ASP A 540 23.11 9.44 -0.83
N PRO A 541 23.60 8.29 -0.28
CA PRO A 541 24.35 8.28 0.96
C PRO A 541 25.74 8.94 0.86
N ASN A 542 26.33 8.96 -0.31
CA ASN A 542 27.63 9.59 -0.57
C ASN A 542 27.52 11.06 -1.00
N GLY A 543 26.32 11.56 -1.30
CA GLY A 543 26.03 12.95 -1.65
C GLY A 543 26.44 13.37 -3.07
N ASP A 544 26.73 12.42 -3.96
CA ASP A 544 27.13 12.72 -5.35
C ASP A 544 25.94 12.97 -6.29
N GLY A 545 24.73 12.77 -5.79
CA GLY A 545 23.49 12.93 -6.52
C GLY A 545 23.12 11.73 -7.39
N ASN A 546 23.82 10.61 -7.30
CA ASN A 546 23.54 9.38 -8.03
C ASN A 546 22.77 8.39 -7.15
N PRO A 547 21.49 8.07 -7.46
CA PRO A 547 20.67 7.21 -6.59
C PRO A 547 20.96 5.70 -6.75
N SER A 548 21.97 5.30 -7.52
CA SER A 548 22.28 3.87 -7.71
C SER A 548 22.94 3.22 -6.49
N ASP A 549 23.45 4.01 -5.55
CA ASP A 549 24.04 3.56 -4.29
C ASP A 549 23.07 3.68 -3.11
N ALA A 550 21.78 3.95 -3.37
CA ALA A 550 20.73 4.04 -2.37
C ALA A 550 20.78 2.87 -1.37
N SER A 551 20.57 3.17 -0.10
CA SER A 551 20.67 2.19 0.97
C SER A 551 19.64 2.42 2.08
N ILE A 552 19.40 1.40 2.91
CA ILE A 552 18.64 1.55 4.15
C ILE A 552 19.55 2.17 5.20
N ALA A 553 19.29 3.42 5.57
CA ALA A 553 20.03 4.13 6.61
C ALA A 553 19.63 3.68 8.03
N GLY A 554 18.40 3.23 8.20
CA GLY A 554 17.91 2.74 9.48
C GLY A 554 16.52 2.12 9.42
N LYS A 555 16.16 1.40 10.51
CA LYS A 555 14.83 0.82 10.74
C LYS A 555 14.40 1.14 12.16
N VAL A 556 13.42 2.05 12.26
CA VAL A 556 13.02 2.65 13.54
C VAL A 556 11.69 2.05 14.00
N GLY A 557 11.60 1.71 15.29
CA GLY A 557 10.36 1.18 15.87
C GLY A 557 9.30 2.27 16.06
N LEU A 558 8.04 1.94 15.76
CA LEU A 558 6.88 2.82 16.00
C LEU A 558 6.25 2.56 17.38
N PHE A 559 7.07 2.24 18.37
CA PHE A 559 6.61 1.85 19.71
C PHE A 559 6.53 3.05 20.64
N ALA A 560 5.48 3.08 21.47
CA ALA A 560 5.45 3.99 22.60
C ALA A 560 6.52 3.60 23.66
N SER A 561 7.11 4.61 24.26
CA SER A 561 8.04 4.48 25.40
C SER A 561 7.50 5.25 26.61
N ALA A 562 8.18 5.20 27.73
CA ALA A 562 7.78 5.92 28.95
C ALA A 562 7.67 7.45 28.75
N GLY A 563 8.39 8.00 27.76
CA GLY A 563 8.34 9.43 27.42
C GLY A 563 7.29 9.81 26.37
N THR A 564 6.62 8.82 25.77
CA THR A 564 5.64 9.06 24.72
C THR A 564 4.36 9.68 25.30
N GLN A 565 3.97 10.85 24.80
CA GLN A 565 2.69 11.46 25.15
C GLN A 565 1.57 10.78 24.35
N SER A 566 0.41 10.54 24.97
CA SER A 566 -0.76 9.99 24.32
C SER A 566 -2.03 10.64 24.86
N ASP A 567 -3.01 10.86 23.96
CA ASP A 567 -4.33 11.39 24.28
C ASP A 567 -5.37 10.31 24.63
N ALA A 568 -4.98 9.03 24.57
CA ALA A 568 -5.78 7.88 24.97
C ALA A 568 -4.89 6.70 25.36
N THR A 569 -5.49 5.70 26.01
CA THR A 569 -4.79 4.43 26.29
C THR A 569 -4.56 3.68 24.98
N VAL A 570 -3.30 3.52 24.62
CA VAL A 570 -2.84 2.67 23.53
C VAL A 570 -2.57 1.29 24.12
N SER A 571 -3.26 0.26 23.67
CA SER A 571 -3.19 -1.09 24.22
C SER A 571 -1.99 -1.90 23.71
N GLY A 572 -0.88 -1.23 23.42
CA GLY A 572 0.34 -1.85 22.93
C GLY A 572 0.35 -1.94 21.40
N ASN A 573 1.20 -2.80 20.92
CA ASN A 573 1.61 -2.80 19.51
C ASN A 573 0.79 -3.74 18.63
N ARG A 574 -0.42 -4.05 19.01
CA ARG A 574 -1.31 -4.95 18.26
C ARG A 574 -1.98 -4.20 17.13
N GLY A 575 -1.96 -4.79 15.97
CA GLY A 575 -2.72 -4.32 14.83
C GLY A 575 -2.14 -3.08 14.19
N MET A 576 -0.86 -2.89 14.25
CA MET A 576 -0.22 -1.74 13.64
C MET A 576 0.10 -1.97 12.20
N GLY A 577 0.10 -0.93 11.47
CA GLY A 577 0.53 -0.90 10.11
C GLY A 577 0.80 0.54 9.74
N GLY A 578 2.01 0.85 9.34
CA GLY A 578 2.31 2.15 8.79
C GLY A 578 1.60 2.34 7.46
N GLN A 579 0.90 3.46 7.29
CA GLN A 579 0.22 3.83 6.04
C GLN A 579 0.82 5.13 5.50
N GLY A 580 0.14 6.25 5.66
CA GLY A 580 0.62 7.55 5.24
C GLY A 580 1.75 8.06 6.12
N ILE A 581 2.59 8.90 5.54
CA ILE A 581 3.72 9.54 6.21
C ILE A 581 3.68 11.04 5.92
N LEU A 582 4.04 11.83 6.92
CA LEU A 582 4.22 13.26 6.80
C LEU A 582 5.48 13.68 7.56
N PRO A 583 6.60 13.89 6.91
CA PRO A 583 7.73 14.61 7.52
C PRO A 583 7.42 16.10 7.66
N ILE A 584 7.73 16.65 8.80
CA ILE A 584 7.63 18.08 9.10
C ILE A 584 9.03 18.57 9.52
N PRO A 585 9.58 19.57 8.81
CA PRO A 585 8.95 20.43 7.82
C PRO A 585 8.72 19.77 6.45
N ILE A 586 7.69 20.24 5.73
CA ILE A 586 7.45 19.86 4.34
C ILE A 586 8.48 20.58 3.47
N VAL A 587 9.38 19.79 2.84
CA VAL A 587 10.56 20.34 2.14
C VAL A 587 10.44 20.29 0.61
N TYR A 588 9.24 20.13 0.10
CA TYR A 588 8.98 20.17 -1.33
C TYR A 588 8.96 21.58 -1.88
N ASN A 589 9.41 21.73 -3.12
CA ASN A 589 9.38 22.99 -3.84
C ASN A 589 7.95 23.58 -3.88
N GLY A 590 7.81 24.87 -3.61
CA GLY A 590 6.54 25.55 -3.41
C GLY A 590 6.10 25.60 -1.94
N TRP A 591 6.19 24.51 -1.20
CA TRP A 591 5.87 24.48 0.24
C TRP A 591 7.03 24.96 1.10
N VAL A 592 8.27 24.54 0.80
CA VAL A 592 9.45 24.90 1.60
C VAL A 592 9.70 26.41 1.60
N GLN A 593 9.40 27.12 0.50
CA GLN A 593 9.53 28.55 0.43
C GLN A 593 8.54 29.30 1.35
N ASN A 594 7.42 28.66 1.68
CA ASN A 594 6.39 29.20 2.54
C ASN A 594 6.57 28.87 4.04
N LEU A 595 7.60 28.09 4.40
CA LEU A 595 7.84 27.71 5.78
C LEU A 595 8.12 28.92 6.70
N PRO A 596 7.69 28.85 7.97
CA PRO A 596 8.15 29.77 9.00
C PRO A 596 9.69 29.80 9.15
N ALA A 597 10.23 30.95 9.53
CA ALA A 597 11.67 31.12 9.70
C ALA A 597 12.32 30.12 10.68
N SER A 598 11.58 29.70 11.70
CA SER A 598 12.02 28.70 12.68
C SER A 598 12.29 27.32 12.07
N TRP A 599 11.58 26.97 10.99
CA TRP A 599 11.84 25.76 10.22
C TRP A 599 12.95 25.96 9.18
N LYS A 600 12.91 27.09 8.46
CA LYS A 600 13.93 27.40 7.45
C LYS A 600 15.35 27.42 8.03
N SER A 601 15.52 27.95 9.26
CA SER A 601 16.83 28.01 9.93
C SER A 601 17.45 26.63 10.22
N GLN A 602 16.68 25.55 10.17
CA GLN A 602 17.16 24.18 10.38
C GLN A 602 17.57 23.50 9.07
N LEU A 603 17.28 24.13 7.93
CA LEU A 603 17.53 23.59 6.59
C LEU A 603 18.75 24.24 5.97
N THR A 604 19.51 23.50 5.19
CA THR A 604 20.58 24.05 4.34
C THR A 604 19.99 24.93 3.22
N ALA A 605 20.81 25.79 2.63
CA ALA A 605 20.37 26.64 1.51
C ALA A 605 19.81 25.82 0.35
N ALA A 606 20.43 24.66 0.03
CA ALA A 606 19.94 23.76 -1.00
C ALA A 606 18.59 23.13 -0.66
N GLN A 607 18.34 22.80 0.61
CA GLN A 607 17.05 22.27 1.06
C GLN A 607 15.95 23.34 1.09
N GLN A 608 16.28 24.60 1.28
CA GLN A 608 15.33 25.74 1.18
C GLN A 608 14.95 26.06 -0.26
N ASN A 609 15.79 25.68 -1.23
CA ASN A 609 15.60 25.93 -2.66
C ASN A 609 15.91 24.64 -3.47
N PRO A 610 15.11 23.59 -3.30
CA PRO A 610 15.46 22.25 -3.80
C PRO A 610 15.48 22.13 -5.32
N ALA A 611 14.79 23.00 -6.05
CA ALA A 611 14.67 22.94 -7.50
C ALA A 611 15.66 23.86 -8.25
N GLN A 612 16.62 24.47 -7.55
CA GLN A 612 17.63 25.32 -8.15
C GLN A 612 18.94 24.61 -8.47
#